data_633c6eac2cc9473af850a89b8302f381
#
_entry.id   633c6eac2cc9473af850a89b8302f381
#
_cell.length_a   1.000
_cell.length_b   1.000
_cell.length_c   1.000
_cell.angle_alpha   90.00
_cell.angle_beta   90.00
_cell.angle_gamma   90.00
#
_symmetry.space_group_name_H-M   'P 1'
#
loop_
_entity.id
_entity.type
_entity.pdbx_description
1 polymer ?
#
loop_
_entity_poly.entity_id
_entity_poly.type
_entity_poly.pdbx_seq_one_letter_code
_entity_poly.pdbx_strand_id
1 'polypeptide(L)'
;MPMFEEINHQRRRFFSQAALTIAATQLGMFGSASAQSSKEEGAKVPAIKAGAHTSFDSQKQVDAGLLNVGYAEAGPANGGPVILLHGWPYDIYSYVDVAPLLASAGYRVIVPYLRGYGSTRFLSSDTFRNGQQSVVALDIVALMDAIKIQKAVIGGFDWGARTADIMAVLFPERCKAIVSVGGYLIGSPAANKEPLPPQAELAWWYQFYFATERGKLGYSKNTCDFNKLIWQTASPKWHFDDATYDRTAASFSNPDHVAIAIHNYRWRLGLAEGENKYDDLEKRLAESPVITLPTITLDGDANGAPHAPAAAYRNKFSGKYDARLITGGVGHNLPQEAPQAFAQAVIDVDGF
;
A
#
# COMPACT_ATOMS: atom_id res chain seq x y z
N MET A 1 27.43 15.21 35.28
CA MET A 1 26.00 15.20 34.99
C MET A 1 25.51 16.53 34.42
N PRO A 2 26.18 17.14 33.43
CA PRO A 2 25.66 18.30 32.70
C PRO A 2 25.42 18.04 31.19
N MET A 3 25.74 16.83 30.65
CA MET A 3 25.69 16.58 29.22
C MET A 3 24.29 16.20 28.69
N PHE A 4 23.34 15.85 29.54
CA PHE A 4 21.97 15.50 29.17
C PHE A 4 21.01 16.69 29.07
N GLU A 5 21.31 17.82 29.69
CA GLU A 5 20.50 19.04 29.63
C GLU A 5 20.73 19.86 28.35
N GLU A 6 21.94 19.85 27.80
CA GLU A 6 22.28 20.59 26.57
C GLU A 6 21.62 19.97 25.32
N ILE A 7 21.42 18.66 25.30
CA ILE A 7 20.73 17.95 24.18
C ILE A 7 19.24 18.32 24.11
N ASN A 8 18.63 18.63 25.26
CA ASN A 8 17.21 18.99 25.31
C ASN A 8 16.95 20.46 24.87
N HIS A 9 17.91 21.36 25.01
CA HIS A 9 17.79 22.74 24.56
C HIS A 9 17.99 22.92 23.05
N GLN A 10 18.81 22.10 22.43
CA GLN A 10 18.96 22.11 20.96
C GLN A 10 17.74 21.52 20.24
N ARG A 11 17.06 20.51 20.80
CA ARG A 11 15.81 19.96 20.26
C ARG A 11 14.66 20.97 20.21
N ARG A 12 14.58 21.90 21.17
CA ARG A 12 13.54 22.96 21.19
C ARG A 12 13.79 24.09 20.21
N ARG A 13 15.02 24.33 19.77
CA ARG A 13 15.35 25.41 18.82
C ARG A 13 15.15 25.04 17.37
N PHE A 14 15.16 23.74 17.03
CA PHE A 14 14.96 23.26 15.66
C PHE A 14 13.49 23.27 15.21
N PHE A 15 12.53 23.26 16.14
CA PHE A 15 11.10 23.32 15.85
C PHE A 15 10.48 24.72 15.87
N SER A 16 11.24 25.77 16.20
CA SER A 16 10.71 27.13 16.34
C SER A 16 11.06 28.11 15.22
N GLN A 17 11.72 27.68 14.16
CA GLN A 17 12.11 28.58 13.04
C GLN A 17 11.39 28.35 11.72
N ALA A 18 10.37 27.49 11.67
CA ALA A 18 9.55 27.28 10.47
C ALA A 18 8.14 27.89 10.54
N ALA A 19 7.89 28.77 11.52
CA ALA A 19 6.60 29.44 11.62
C ALA A 19 6.82 30.91 11.97
N LEU A 20 7.05 31.74 10.96
CA LEU A 20 6.78 33.20 10.99
C LEU A 20 7.24 33.83 9.66
N THR A 21 6.35 34.00 8.75
CA THR A 21 6.16 35.22 7.93
C THR A 21 4.99 34.95 6.98
N ILE A 22 3.86 35.52 7.30
CA ILE A 22 2.97 36.31 6.43
C ILE A 22 1.87 36.81 7.36
N ALA A 23 1.96 38.09 7.71
CA ALA A 23 0.84 38.82 8.26
C ALA A 23 0.60 40.07 7.38
N ALA A 24 -0.66 40.27 7.09
CA ALA A 24 -1.34 41.52 6.76
C ALA A 24 -1.11 42.18 5.40
N THR A 25 -2.18 42.22 4.62
CA THR A 25 -2.88 43.45 4.17
C THR A 25 -4.12 43.06 3.39
N GLN A 26 -5.18 43.45 3.77
CA GLN A 26 -6.15 44.55 3.66
C GLN A 26 -7.49 44.15 3.05
N LEU A 27 -8.51 44.62 3.73
CA LEU A 27 -9.92 44.70 3.38
C LEU A 27 -10.19 45.16 1.94
N GLY A 28 -11.15 44.48 1.30
CA GLY A 28 -11.86 44.93 0.13
C GLY A 28 -13.21 44.24 0.07
N MET A 29 -14.25 44.92 0.56
CA MET A 29 -15.66 44.56 0.32
C MET A 29 -15.98 44.63 -1.16
N PHE A 30 -16.45 43.56 -1.78
CA PHE A 30 -17.46 43.57 -2.82
C PHE A 30 -18.25 42.27 -2.76
N GLY A 31 -19.57 42.41 -2.57
CA GLY A 31 -20.49 41.30 -2.62
C GLY A 31 -20.53 40.69 -4.03
N SER A 32 -20.44 39.39 -4.10
CA SER A 32 -20.80 38.64 -5.30
C SER A 32 -21.64 37.46 -4.89
N ALA A 33 -22.78 37.33 -5.53
CA ALA A 33 -23.75 36.28 -5.37
C ALA A 33 -23.03 34.91 -5.44
N SER A 34 -23.12 34.14 -4.37
CA SER A 34 -22.70 32.73 -4.32
C SER A 34 -23.67 31.94 -5.20
N ALA A 35 -23.25 31.62 -6.42
CA ALA A 35 -23.81 30.47 -7.11
C ALA A 35 -23.44 29.25 -6.28
N GLN A 36 -24.38 28.71 -5.53
CA GLN A 36 -24.31 27.43 -4.88
C GLN A 36 -24.24 26.36 -5.97
N SER A 37 -23.03 25.99 -6.37
CA SER A 37 -22.79 24.75 -7.09
C SER A 37 -23.18 23.62 -6.11
N SER A 38 -24.33 23.00 -6.35
CA SER A 38 -24.70 21.73 -5.76
C SER A 38 -23.70 20.70 -6.26
N LYS A 39 -22.59 20.50 -5.52
CA LYS A 39 -21.81 19.27 -5.63
C LYS A 39 -22.77 18.16 -5.23
N GLU A 40 -23.12 17.27 -6.15
CA GLU A 40 -23.68 15.97 -5.78
C GLU A 40 -22.74 15.37 -4.73
N GLU A 41 -23.21 15.26 -3.49
CA GLU A 41 -22.50 14.52 -2.46
C GLU A 41 -22.45 13.07 -2.94
N GLY A 42 -21.26 12.60 -3.32
CA GLY A 42 -21.02 11.20 -3.69
C GLY A 42 -21.57 10.29 -2.60
N ALA A 43 -22.03 9.11 -2.96
CA ALA A 43 -22.62 8.14 -2.05
C ALA A 43 -21.68 7.93 -0.84
N LYS A 44 -22.18 8.24 0.37
CA LYS A 44 -21.40 8.06 1.60
C LYS A 44 -21.44 6.60 2.04
N VAL A 45 -20.25 6.05 2.29
CA VAL A 45 -20.12 4.69 2.84
C VAL A 45 -20.71 4.63 4.25
N PRO A 46 -21.47 3.58 4.60
CA PRO A 46 -21.96 3.39 5.96
C PRO A 46 -20.84 3.37 7.00
N ALA A 47 -21.11 3.90 8.18
CA ALA A 47 -20.19 3.81 9.29
C ALA A 47 -20.02 2.34 9.72
N ILE A 48 -18.79 1.87 9.83
CA ILE A 48 -18.46 0.54 10.32
C ILE A 48 -17.36 0.65 11.37
N LYS A 49 -17.42 -0.22 12.37
CA LYS A 49 -16.31 -0.38 13.31
C LYS A 49 -15.26 -1.29 12.68
N ALA A 50 -13.99 -0.89 12.72
CA ALA A 50 -12.89 -1.75 12.31
C ALA A 50 -12.93 -3.08 13.08
N GLY A 51 -12.73 -4.20 12.37
CA GLY A 51 -12.85 -5.55 12.93
C GLY A 51 -14.28 -6.09 13.02
N ALA A 52 -15.25 -5.49 12.32
CA ALA A 52 -16.63 -5.97 12.29
C ALA A 52 -16.76 -7.32 11.56
N HIS A 53 -15.92 -7.57 10.56
CA HIS A 53 -15.88 -8.83 9.82
C HIS A 53 -14.56 -9.56 10.09
N THR A 54 -14.64 -10.89 10.09
CA THR A 54 -13.50 -11.77 10.38
C THR A 54 -13.23 -12.81 9.28
N SER A 55 -14.04 -12.83 8.24
CA SER A 55 -13.91 -13.77 7.11
C SER A 55 -14.49 -13.18 5.84
N PHE A 56 -14.11 -13.76 4.72
CA PHE A 56 -14.75 -13.54 3.43
C PHE A 56 -15.71 -14.67 3.12
N ASP A 57 -16.87 -14.34 2.56
CA ASP A 57 -17.90 -15.33 2.19
C ASP A 57 -17.47 -16.22 1.01
N SER A 58 -16.62 -15.69 0.14
CA SER A 58 -16.18 -16.41 -1.07
C SER A 58 -14.68 -16.24 -1.27
N GLN A 59 -13.97 -17.37 -1.27
CA GLN A 59 -12.58 -17.46 -1.69
C GLN A 59 -12.46 -18.41 -2.87
N LYS A 60 -11.70 -18.04 -3.88
CA LYS A 60 -11.56 -18.72 -5.15
C LYS A 60 -10.08 -18.88 -5.52
N GLN A 61 -9.81 -19.72 -6.49
CA GLN A 61 -8.49 -19.85 -7.11
C GLN A 61 -8.62 -19.91 -8.62
N VAL A 62 -7.63 -19.35 -9.32
CA VAL A 62 -7.57 -19.35 -10.79
C VAL A 62 -6.13 -19.38 -11.26
N ASP A 63 -5.86 -20.12 -12.32
CA ASP A 63 -4.56 -20.07 -13.00
C ASP A 63 -4.43 -18.75 -13.76
N ALA A 64 -3.39 -17.99 -13.42
CA ALA A 64 -3.12 -16.68 -13.95
C ALA A 64 -1.60 -16.48 -14.15
N GLY A 65 -1.14 -16.46 -15.37
CA GLY A 65 0.28 -16.34 -15.71
C GLY A 65 1.13 -17.46 -15.11
N LEU A 66 2.02 -17.12 -14.19
CA LEU A 66 2.90 -18.07 -13.51
C LEU A 66 2.29 -18.69 -12.23
N LEU A 67 1.12 -18.23 -11.83
CA LEU A 67 0.52 -18.54 -10.54
C LEU A 67 -0.86 -19.18 -10.67
N ASN A 68 -1.19 -20.04 -9.72
CA ASN A 68 -2.55 -20.32 -9.32
C ASN A 68 -2.87 -19.34 -8.19
N VAL A 69 -3.63 -18.29 -8.49
CA VAL A 69 -3.89 -17.17 -7.59
C VAL A 69 -5.12 -17.45 -6.74
N GLY A 70 -4.94 -17.43 -5.42
CA GLY A 70 -6.05 -17.41 -4.47
C GLY A 70 -6.56 -15.98 -4.27
N TYR A 71 -7.87 -15.78 -4.23
CA TYR A 71 -8.46 -14.46 -4.01
C TYR A 71 -9.82 -14.54 -3.33
N ALA A 72 -10.17 -13.51 -2.57
CA ALA A 72 -11.53 -13.28 -2.12
C ALA A 72 -12.30 -12.43 -3.12
N GLU A 73 -13.60 -12.68 -3.25
CA GLU A 73 -14.50 -11.90 -4.10
C GLU A 73 -15.76 -11.52 -3.33
N ALA A 74 -16.19 -10.26 -3.48
CA ALA A 74 -17.39 -9.73 -2.86
C ALA A 74 -18.16 -8.84 -3.84
N GLY A 75 -19.48 -8.73 -3.61
CA GLY A 75 -20.36 -7.87 -4.40
C GLY A 75 -20.90 -8.50 -5.69
N PRO A 76 -21.66 -7.74 -6.48
CA PRO A 76 -22.33 -8.25 -7.68
C PRO A 76 -21.32 -8.49 -8.79
N ALA A 77 -21.45 -9.62 -9.50
CA ALA A 77 -20.54 -10.03 -10.56
C ALA A 77 -20.47 -9.02 -11.74
N ASN A 78 -21.52 -8.24 -11.94
CA ASN A 78 -21.61 -7.19 -12.97
C ASN A 78 -21.30 -5.78 -12.44
N GLY A 79 -20.87 -5.66 -11.17
CA GLY A 79 -20.45 -4.40 -10.58
C GLY A 79 -19.16 -3.85 -11.18
N GLY A 80 -18.93 -2.55 -11.01
CA GLY A 80 -17.66 -1.92 -11.39
C GLY A 80 -16.49 -2.62 -10.69
N PRO A 81 -15.45 -3.09 -11.42
CA PRO A 81 -14.39 -3.86 -10.80
C PRO A 81 -13.47 -2.98 -9.91
N VAL A 82 -13.18 -3.48 -8.72
CA VAL A 82 -12.18 -2.93 -7.79
C VAL A 82 -11.23 -4.06 -7.39
N ILE A 83 -9.92 -3.83 -7.46
CA ILE A 83 -8.90 -4.78 -7.01
C ILE A 83 -8.17 -4.16 -5.83
N LEU A 84 -8.10 -4.89 -4.71
CA LEU A 84 -7.52 -4.43 -3.47
C LEU A 84 -6.26 -5.25 -3.14
N LEU A 85 -5.11 -4.58 -3.04
CA LEU A 85 -3.79 -5.18 -2.96
C LEU A 85 -3.16 -4.95 -1.59
N HIS A 86 -2.90 -6.04 -0.87
CA HIS A 86 -2.24 -6.00 0.43
C HIS A 86 -0.73 -5.78 0.31
N GLY A 87 -0.10 -5.52 1.46
CA GLY A 87 1.35 -5.35 1.59
C GLY A 87 2.05 -6.47 2.35
N TRP A 88 3.33 -6.29 2.63
CA TRP A 88 4.12 -7.12 3.50
C TRP A 88 4.20 -6.48 4.91
N PRO A 89 4.08 -7.23 5.99
CA PRO A 89 3.68 -8.64 6.11
C PRO A 89 2.18 -8.77 6.45
N TYR A 90 1.33 -8.49 5.51
CA TYR A 90 -0.13 -8.54 5.64
C TYR A 90 -0.72 -9.50 4.59
N ASP A 91 -2.05 -9.61 4.55
CA ASP A 91 -2.75 -10.42 3.56
C ASP A 91 -4.14 -9.84 3.20
N ILE A 92 -4.98 -10.65 2.59
CA ILE A 92 -6.32 -10.23 2.16
C ILE A 92 -7.18 -9.73 3.32
N TYR A 93 -6.94 -10.16 4.55
CA TYR A 93 -7.73 -9.75 5.73
C TYR A 93 -7.56 -8.27 6.08
N SER A 94 -6.55 -7.58 5.54
CA SER A 94 -6.48 -6.12 5.59
C SER A 94 -7.71 -5.43 4.98
N TYR A 95 -8.42 -6.12 4.10
CA TYR A 95 -9.61 -5.62 3.40
C TYR A 95 -10.92 -6.29 3.80
N VAL A 96 -10.92 -7.08 4.88
CA VAL A 96 -12.09 -7.85 5.30
C VAL A 96 -13.31 -6.97 5.62
N ASP A 97 -13.08 -5.76 6.09
CA ASP A 97 -14.13 -4.76 6.33
C ASP A 97 -14.37 -3.83 5.13
N VAL A 98 -13.34 -3.57 4.32
CA VAL A 98 -13.45 -2.71 3.12
C VAL A 98 -14.28 -3.37 2.03
N ALA A 99 -14.07 -4.67 1.79
CA ALA A 99 -14.73 -5.38 0.71
C ALA A 99 -16.26 -5.36 0.80
N PRO A 100 -16.91 -5.65 1.96
CA PRO A 100 -18.37 -5.56 2.08
C PRO A 100 -18.89 -4.13 1.95
N LEU A 101 -18.14 -3.11 2.37
CA LEU A 101 -18.52 -1.71 2.16
C LEU A 101 -18.61 -1.36 0.67
N LEU A 102 -17.60 -1.73 -0.11
CA LEU A 102 -17.60 -1.51 -1.56
C LEU A 102 -18.64 -2.39 -2.28
N ALA A 103 -18.80 -3.64 -1.82
CA ALA A 103 -19.84 -4.53 -2.35
C ALA A 103 -21.24 -3.96 -2.17
N SER A 104 -21.54 -3.37 -1.00
CA SER A 104 -22.82 -2.69 -0.73
C SER A 104 -23.02 -1.44 -1.59
N ALA A 105 -21.94 -0.80 -2.02
CA ALA A 105 -21.95 0.31 -2.98
C ALA A 105 -22.05 -0.15 -4.46
N GLY A 106 -22.18 -1.47 -4.71
CA GLY A 106 -22.40 -2.03 -6.04
C GLY A 106 -21.12 -2.40 -6.80
N TYR A 107 -19.96 -2.39 -6.17
CA TYR A 107 -18.70 -2.80 -6.81
C TYR A 107 -18.52 -4.32 -6.77
N ARG A 108 -17.87 -4.85 -7.81
CA ARG A 108 -17.28 -6.19 -7.82
C ARG A 108 -15.86 -6.09 -7.23
N VAL A 109 -15.65 -6.58 -6.03
CA VAL A 109 -14.40 -6.43 -5.26
C VAL A 109 -13.59 -7.71 -5.33
N ILE A 110 -12.35 -7.62 -5.76
CA ILE A 110 -11.38 -8.72 -5.87
C ILE A 110 -10.21 -8.42 -4.92
N VAL A 111 -9.91 -9.34 -4.03
CA VAL A 111 -8.82 -9.21 -3.05
C VAL A 111 -7.89 -10.41 -3.18
N PRO A 112 -6.85 -10.35 -4.04
CA PRO A 112 -5.94 -11.47 -4.25
C PRO A 112 -4.91 -11.59 -3.13
N TYR A 113 -4.53 -12.83 -2.81
CA TYR A 113 -3.26 -13.10 -2.17
C TYR A 113 -2.12 -12.87 -3.18
N LEU A 114 -1.21 -11.97 -2.86
CA LEU A 114 0.00 -11.76 -3.66
C LEU A 114 0.87 -13.02 -3.68
N ARG A 115 1.85 -13.07 -4.60
CA ARG A 115 2.82 -14.17 -4.66
C ARG A 115 3.50 -14.40 -3.30
N GLY A 116 3.58 -15.65 -2.88
CA GLY A 116 4.14 -16.03 -1.57
C GLY A 116 3.19 -15.85 -0.39
N TYR A 117 1.86 -15.69 -0.63
CA TYR A 117 0.87 -15.55 0.44
C TYR A 117 -0.31 -16.50 0.29
N GLY A 118 -0.88 -16.86 1.44
CA GLY A 118 -2.13 -17.61 1.55
C GLY A 118 -2.17 -18.84 0.65
N SER A 119 -3.22 -18.96 -0.16
CA SER A 119 -3.42 -20.08 -1.09
C SER A 119 -2.78 -19.89 -2.47
N THR A 120 -2.21 -18.72 -2.78
CA THR A 120 -1.50 -18.51 -4.06
C THR A 120 -0.27 -19.41 -4.17
N ARG A 121 -0.11 -20.09 -5.30
CA ARG A 121 0.99 -21.03 -5.56
C ARG A 121 1.58 -20.78 -6.95
N PHE A 122 2.89 -21.05 -7.10
CA PHE A 122 3.50 -21.13 -8.42
C PHE A 122 3.01 -22.39 -9.13
N LEU A 123 2.71 -22.27 -10.43
CA LEU A 123 2.29 -23.41 -11.26
C LEU A 123 3.44 -24.38 -11.54
N SER A 124 4.69 -23.91 -11.47
CA SER A 124 5.89 -24.74 -11.62
C SER A 124 6.86 -24.54 -10.45
N SER A 125 7.43 -25.64 -9.96
CA SER A 125 8.53 -25.63 -8.99
C SER A 125 9.76 -24.89 -9.50
N ASP A 126 9.99 -24.92 -10.81
CA ASP A 126 11.17 -24.37 -11.48
C ASP A 126 11.08 -22.84 -11.68
N THR A 127 9.88 -22.26 -11.48
CA THR A 127 9.73 -20.80 -11.58
C THR A 127 10.54 -20.11 -10.49
N PHE A 128 11.37 -19.13 -10.89
CA PHE A 128 12.15 -18.33 -9.96
C PHE A 128 11.23 -17.55 -9.00
N ARG A 129 11.55 -17.59 -7.70
CA ARG A 129 10.78 -16.88 -6.64
C ARG A 129 11.13 -15.39 -6.66
N ASN A 130 10.75 -14.76 -7.76
CA ASN A 130 11.04 -13.38 -8.07
C ASN A 130 10.14 -12.42 -7.27
N GLY A 131 10.75 -11.52 -6.50
CA GLY A 131 10.06 -10.47 -5.76
C GLY A 131 10.27 -9.06 -6.32
N GLN A 132 10.71 -8.92 -7.62
CA GLN A 132 10.82 -7.61 -8.27
C GLN A 132 9.46 -6.91 -8.29
N GLN A 133 9.48 -5.60 -8.20
CA GLN A 133 8.23 -4.81 -8.11
C GLN A 133 7.37 -4.89 -9.38
N SER A 134 7.97 -4.91 -10.58
CA SER A 134 7.24 -5.05 -11.85
C SER A 134 6.54 -6.40 -11.97
N VAL A 135 7.13 -7.44 -11.40
CA VAL A 135 6.61 -8.82 -11.52
C VAL A 135 5.33 -9.00 -10.71
N VAL A 136 5.21 -8.34 -9.55
CA VAL A 136 3.96 -8.35 -8.78
C VAL A 136 2.83 -7.65 -9.56
N ALA A 137 3.13 -6.57 -10.28
CA ALA A 137 2.15 -5.91 -11.13
C ALA A 137 1.71 -6.79 -12.32
N LEU A 138 2.65 -7.54 -12.92
CA LEU A 138 2.33 -8.52 -13.97
C LEU A 138 1.43 -9.65 -13.49
N ASP A 139 1.56 -10.10 -12.24
CA ASP A 139 0.63 -11.09 -11.67
C ASP A 139 -0.79 -10.56 -11.61
N ILE A 140 -0.96 -9.28 -11.25
CA ILE A 140 -2.29 -8.67 -11.18
C ILE A 140 -2.89 -8.50 -12.58
N VAL A 141 -2.09 -8.13 -13.57
CA VAL A 141 -2.54 -8.08 -14.97
C VAL A 141 -2.97 -9.48 -15.43
N ALA A 142 -2.16 -10.51 -15.15
CA ALA A 142 -2.50 -11.89 -15.49
C ALA A 142 -3.79 -12.38 -14.77
N LEU A 143 -3.97 -12.01 -13.50
CA LEU A 143 -5.21 -12.28 -12.77
C LEU A 143 -6.41 -11.60 -13.43
N MET A 144 -6.29 -10.32 -13.80
CA MET A 144 -7.35 -9.59 -14.49
C MET A 144 -7.76 -10.30 -15.80
N ASP A 145 -6.78 -10.78 -16.57
CA ASP A 145 -7.05 -11.53 -17.80
C ASP A 145 -7.79 -12.83 -17.52
N ALA A 146 -7.34 -13.60 -16.52
CA ALA A 146 -7.93 -14.88 -16.14
C ALA A 146 -9.40 -14.75 -15.69
N ILE A 147 -9.73 -13.68 -14.94
CA ILE A 147 -11.10 -13.41 -14.45
C ILE A 147 -11.89 -12.43 -15.32
N LYS A 148 -11.37 -12.12 -16.53
CA LYS A 148 -12.00 -11.28 -17.58
C LYS A 148 -12.33 -9.86 -17.13
N ILE A 149 -11.45 -9.26 -16.36
CA ILE A 149 -11.51 -7.85 -15.99
C ILE A 149 -10.60 -7.04 -16.93
N GLN A 150 -11.19 -6.21 -17.77
CA GLN A 150 -10.45 -5.36 -18.70
C GLN A 150 -9.83 -4.16 -17.99
N LYS A 151 -10.58 -3.52 -17.10
CA LYS A 151 -10.16 -2.30 -16.40
C LYS A 151 -10.80 -2.24 -15.02
N ALA A 152 -10.03 -1.79 -14.00
CA ALA A 152 -10.51 -1.71 -12.61
C ALA A 152 -9.99 -0.46 -11.90
N VAL A 153 -10.63 -0.06 -10.81
CA VAL A 153 -10.00 0.78 -9.78
C VAL A 153 -9.04 -0.10 -9.00
N ILE A 154 -7.80 0.34 -8.82
CA ILE A 154 -6.79 -0.42 -8.07
C ILE A 154 -6.51 0.32 -6.76
N GLY A 155 -6.75 -0.34 -5.64
CA GLY A 155 -6.42 0.18 -4.31
C GLY A 155 -5.35 -0.67 -3.64
N GLY A 156 -4.42 -0.03 -2.90
CA GLY A 156 -3.39 -0.78 -2.22
C GLY A 156 -2.72 -0.03 -1.08
N PHE A 157 -2.01 -0.77 -0.25
CA PHE A 157 -1.08 -0.22 0.74
C PHE A 157 0.23 -1.02 0.74
N ASP A 158 1.33 -0.41 1.14
CA ASP A 158 2.67 -1.01 1.16
C ASP A 158 3.07 -1.60 -0.22
N TRP A 159 3.37 -2.92 -0.34
CA TRP A 159 3.62 -3.56 -1.63
C TRP A 159 2.44 -3.42 -2.58
N GLY A 160 1.21 -3.47 -2.05
CA GLY A 160 0.00 -3.28 -2.84
C GLY A 160 -0.13 -1.88 -3.42
N ALA A 161 0.22 -0.85 -2.66
CA ALA A 161 0.24 0.54 -3.16
C ALA A 161 1.32 0.72 -4.24
N ARG A 162 2.52 0.18 -4.01
CA ARG A 162 3.58 0.16 -5.03
C ARG A 162 3.12 -0.54 -6.29
N THR A 163 2.43 -1.67 -6.16
CA THR A 163 1.88 -2.41 -7.29
C THR A 163 0.82 -1.60 -8.05
N ALA A 164 -0.06 -0.88 -7.34
CA ALA A 164 -1.04 0.02 -7.95
C ALA A 164 -0.38 1.17 -8.73
N ASP A 165 0.65 1.81 -8.14
CA ASP A 165 1.43 2.85 -8.81
C ASP A 165 2.12 2.32 -10.08
N ILE A 166 2.71 1.11 -10.01
CA ILE A 166 3.38 0.46 -11.14
C ILE A 166 2.38 0.09 -12.23
N MET A 167 1.22 -0.43 -11.88
CA MET A 167 0.15 -0.73 -12.84
C MET A 167 -0.31 0.54 -13.55
N ALA A 168 -0.46 1.65 -12.82
CA ALA A 168 -0.85 2.93 -13.40
C ALA A 168 0.18 3.49 -14.40
N VAL A 169 1.46 3.15 -14.23
CA VAL A 169 2.55 3.56 -15.13
C VAL A 169 2.75 2.61 -16.30
N LEU A 170 2.78 1.31 -16.03
CA LEU A 170 3.12 0.32 -17.06
C LEU A 170 1.90 -0.12 -17.88
N PHE A 171 0.71 -0.13 -17.27
CA PHE A 171 -0.56 -0.64 -17.83
C PHE A 171 -1.73 0.33 -17.55
N PRO A 172 -1.62 1.62 -17.91
CA PRO A 172 -2.65 2.63 -17.61
C PRO A 172 -4.02 2.29 -18.21
N GLU A 173 -4.06 1.55 -19.30
CA GLU A 173 -5.28 1.08 -19.93
C GLU A 173 -6.04 0.05 -19.07
N ARG A 174 -5.35 -0.61 -18.13
CA ARG A 174 -5.93 -1.60 -17.20
C ARG A 174 -6.43 -0.95 -15.90
N CYS A 175 -6.09 0.32 -15.64
CA CYS A 175 -6.41 1.04 -14.43
C CYS A 175 -7.39 2.19 -14.72
N LYS A 176 -8.56 2.20 -14.06
CA LYS A 176 -9.50 3.32 -14.13
C LYS A 176 -9.00 4.50 -13.29
N ALA A 177 -8.61 4.20 -12.06
CA ALA A 177 -8.09 5.12 -11.06
C ALA A 177 -7.29 4.34 -10.02
N ILE A 178 -6.54 5.01 -9.16
CA ILE A 178 -5.82 4.36 -8.06
C ILE A 178 -6.07 5.01 -6.70
N VAL A 179 -6.05 4.17 -5.65
CA VAL A 179 -5.92 4.59 -4.25
C VAL A 179 -4.61 4.01 -3.71
N SER A 180 -3.66 4.86 -3.35
CA SER A 180 -2.32 4.47 -2.89
C SER A 180 -2.06 4.96 -1.47
N VAL A 181 -1.89 4.03 -0.51
CA VAL A 181 -1.52 4.36 0.87
C VAL A 181 -0.01 4.50 0.96
N GLY A 182 0.45 5.66 1.45
CA GLY A 182 1.87 6.01 1.55
C GLY A 182 2.40 6.82 0.35
N GLY A 183 1.56 7.12 -0.64
CA GLY A 183 1.88 8.02 -1.74
C GLY A 183 2.52 7.35 -2.95
N TYR A 184 3.55 7.95 -3.53
CA TYR A 184 4.28 7.42 -4.68
C TYR A 184 5.37 6.47 -4.22
N LEU A 185 5.23 5.18 -4.48
CA LEU A 185 6.09 4.13 -3.91
C LEU A 185 6.96 3.39 -4.95
N ILE A 186 7.00 3.85 -6.19
CA ILE A 186 7.90 3.29 -7.20
C ILE A 186 9.35 3.64 -6.83
N GLY A 187 10.19 2.63 -6.71
CA GLY A 187 11.60 2.78 -6.39
C GLY A 187 12.51 2.12 -7.43
N SER A 188 13.81 2.22 -7.20
CA SER A 188 14.81 1.49 -7.98
C SER A 188 15.99 1.09 -7.10
N PRO A 189 16.69 -0.01 -7.41
CA PRO A 189 17.92 -0.38 -6.70
C PRO A 189 18.99 0.71 -6.74
N ALA A 190 19.04 1.51 -7.81
CA ALA A 190 19.98 2.61 -7.92
C ALA A 190 19.69 3.74 -6.93
N ALA A 191 18.41 4.13 -6.80
CA ALA A 191 18.00 5.15 -5.82
C ALA A 191 18.19 4.68 -4.37
N ASN A 192 18.00 3.39 -4.11
CA ASN A 192 18.16 2.81 -2.78
C ASN A 192 19.62 2.62 -2.33
N LYS A 193 20.61 3.01 -3.16
CA LYS A 193 22.03 3.07 -2.74
C LYS A 193 22.33 4.28 -1.85
N GLU A 194 21.52 5.33 -1.96
CA GLU A 194 21.68 6.51 -1.13
C GLU A 194 21.07 6.24 0.27
N PRO A 195 21.84 6.47 1.35
CA PRO A 195 21.35 6.21 2.70
C PRO A 195 20.26 7.22 3.09
N LEU A 196 19.30 6.74 3.85
CA LEU A 196 18.27 7.57 4.47
C LEU A 196 18.80 8.21 5.77
N PRO A 197 18.10 9.23 6.32
CA PRO A 197 18.40 9.72 7.65
C PRO A 197 18.33 8.58 8.69
N PRO A 198 19.19 8.57 9.74
CA PRO A 198 19.29 7.46 10.69
C PRO A 198 17.97 7.01 11.32
N GLN A 199 17.04 7.94 11.56
CA GLN A 199 15.73 7.60 12.12
C GLN A 199 14.87 6.80 11.13
N ALA A 200 14.97 7.07 9.83
CA ALA A 200 14.28 6.31 8.80
C ALA A 200 14.93 4.93 8.62
N GLU A 201 16.26 4.86 8.62
CA GLU A 201 17.00 3.58 8.59
C GLU A 201 16.62 2.69 9.78
N LEU A 202 16.48 3.27 10.97
CA LEU A 202 16.03 2.53 12.17
C LEU A 202 14.61 1.97 11.98
N ALA A 203 13.70 2.72 11.38
CA ALA A 203 12.34 2.24 11.12
C ALA A 203 12.30 1.10 10.08
N TRP A 204 13.25 1.12 9.13
CA TRP A 204 13.35 0.15 8.04
C TRP A 204 14.44 -0.91 8.28
N TRP A 205 14.88 -1.11 9.53
CA TRP A 205 15.98 -1.97 9.96
C TRP A 205 15.93 -3.38 9.39
N TYR A 206 14.75 -3.94 9.20
CA TYR A 206 14.54 -5.30 8.72
C TYR A 206 15.05 -5.51 7.29
N GLN A 207 15.12 -4.47 6.46
CA GLN A 207 15.70 -4.59 5.11
C GLN A 207 17.18 -4.97 5.19
N PHE A 208 17.93 -4.38 6.13
CA PHE A 208 19.34 -4.70 6.36
C PHE A 208 19.51 -6.06 7.06
N TYR A 209 18.58 -6.44 7.91
CA TYR A 209 18.56 -7.78 8.48
C TYR A 209 18.38 -8.83 7.38
N PHE A 210 17.45 -8.63 6.46
CA PHE A 210 17.20 -9.52 5.31
C PHE A 210 18.36 -9.55 4.30
N ALA A 211 19.21 -8.54 4.25
CA ALA A 211 20.41 -8.50 3.44
C ALA A 211 21.40 -9.62 3.79
N THR A 212 21.38 -10.10 5.03
CA THR A 212 22.33 -11.09 5.57
C THR A 212 21.77 -12.51 5.51
N GLU A 213 22.65 -13.53 5.46
CA GLU A 213 22.21 -14.93 5.59
C GLU A 213 21.65 -15.23 7.01
N ARG A 214 22.19 -14.55 8.04
CA ARG A 214 21.61 -14.61 9.39
C ARG A 214 20.16 -14.12 9.40
N GLY A 215 19.87 -13.02 8.69
CA GLY A 215 18.53 -12.45 8.60
C GLY A 215 17.57 -13.36 7.86
N LYS A 216 17.98 -13.94 6.73
CA LYS A 216 17.19 -14.94 6.00
C LYS A 216 16.86 -16.15 6.88
N LEU A 217 17.87 -16.71 7.56
CA LEU A 217 17.65 -17.84 8.47
C LEU A 217 16.75 -17.47 9.66
N GLY A 218 16.98 -16.29 10.25
CA GLY A 218 16.18 -15.79 11.37
C GLY A 218 14.71 -15.59 10.98
N TYR A 219 14.46 -14.99 9.83
CA TYR A 219 13.11 -14.81 9.31
C TYR A 219 12.41 -16.16 9.02
N SER A 220 13.11 -17.11 8.38
CA SER A 220 12.53 -18.42 8.09
C SER A 220 12.17 -19.24 9.34
N LYS A 221 12.89 -19.05 10.45
CA LYS A 221 12.61 -19.74 11.72
C LYS A 221 11.54 -19.07 12.56
N ASN A 222 11.37 -17.76 12.43
CA ASN A 222 10.54 -16.96 13.33
C ASN A 222 9.58 -16.04 12.55
N THR A 223 9.08 -16.48 11.40
CA THR A 223 8.29 -15.64 10.48
C THR A 223 7.11 -14.98 11.18
N CYS A 224 6.33 -15.73 11.97
CA CYS A 224 5.16 -15.19 12.65
C CYS A 224 5.54 -14.13 13.70
N ASP A 225 6.49 -14.43 14.59
CA ASP A 225 6.90 -13.48 15.64
C ASP A 225 7.54 -12.24 15.04
N PHE A 226 8.33 -12.42 13.98
CA PHE A 226 8.94 -11.32 13.25
C PHE A 226 7.88 -10.39 12.63
N ASN A 227 6.92 -10.96 11.94
CA ASN A 227 5.86 -10.21 11.29
C ASN A 227 4.95 -9.51 12.31
N LYS A 228 4.70 -10.15 13.47
CA LYS A 228 3.95 -9.50 14.57
C LYS A 228 4.67 -8.27 15.11
N LEU A 229 6.00 -8.36 15.27
CA LEU A 229 6.82 -7.21 15.66
C LEU A 229 6.73 -6.07 14.62
N ILE A 230 6.74 -6.41 13.32
CA ILE A 230 6.57 -5.40 12.26
C ILE A 230 5.18 -4.73 12.38
N TRP A 231 4.11 -5.48 12.60
CA TRP A 231 2.78 -4.90 12.82
C TRP A 231 2.76 -3.90 13.99
N GLN A 232 3.34 -4.30 15.12
CA GLN A 232 3.41 -3.47 16.33
C GLN A 232 4.20 -2.18 16.12
N THR A 233 5.30 -2.25 15.35
CA THR A 233 6.15 -1.08 15.10
C THR A 233 5.61 -0.19 13.98
N ALA A 234 4.97 -0.77 12.97
CA ALA A 234 4.39 -0.03 11.85
C ALA A 234 3.04 0.62 12.19
N SER A 235 2.28 0.03 13.13
CA SER A 235 1.00 0.57 13.63
C SER A 235 1.01 0.70 15.16
N PRO A 236 1.83 1.59 15.73
CA PRO A 236 2.12 1.60 17.16
C PRO A 236 0.93 2.00 18.06
N LYS A 237 -0.13 2.57 17.49
CA LYS A 237 -1.36 2.92 18.19
C LYS A 237 -2.51 1.95 17.93
N TRP A 238 -2.31 0.98 17.04
CA TRP A 238 -3.33 -0.01 16.75
C TRP A 238 -3.25 -1.20 17.72
N HIS A 239 -4.31 -1.35 18.51
CA HIS A 239 -4.43 -2.45 19.48
C HIS A 239 -5.20 -3.63 18.86
N PHE A 240 -4.53 -4.38 17.99
CA PHE A 240 -5.07 -5.62 17.44
C PHE A 240 -4.96 -6.77 18.46
N ASP A 241 -5.94 -7.67 18.47
CA ASP A 241 -5.88 -8.89 19.26
C ASP A 241 -5.14 -10.03 18.52
N ASP A 242 -4.80 -11.09 19.28
CA ASP A 242 -4.09 -12.24 18.72
C ASP A 242 -4.92 -12.91 17.61
N ALA A 243 -6.25 -12.99 17.75
CA ALA A 243 -7.11 -13.61 16.74
C ALA A 243 -7.08 -12.84 15.41
N THR A 244 -6.97 -11.52 15.45
CA THR A 244 -6.81 -10.69 14.25
C THR A 244 -5.46 -10.94 13.58
N TYR A 245 -4.38 -11.01 14.36
CA TYR A 245 -3.06 -11.31 13.83
C TYR A 245 -2.98 -12.75 13.28
N ASP A 246 -3.46 -13.74 14.02
CA ASP A 246 -3.36 -15.16 13.68
C ASP A 246 -4.09 -15.50 12.37
N ARG A 247 -5.18 -14.81 12.04
CA ARG A 247 -5.84 -14.96 10.75
C ARG A 247 -4.92 -14.64 9.58
N THR A 248 -4.21 -13.52 9.65
CA THR A 248 -3.22 -13.14 8.64
C THR A 248 -1.97 -14.03 8.72
N ALA A 249 -1.51 -14.38 9.93
CA ALA A 249 -0.33 -15.21 10.12
C ALA A 249 -0.44 -16.58 9.46
N ALA A 250 -1.65 -17.13 9.33
CA ALA A 250 -1.90 -18.37 8.58
C ALA A 250 -1.42 -18.29 7.12
N SER A 251 -1.45 -17.12 6.49
CA SER A 251 -0.99 -16.93 5.11
C SER A 251 0.53 -17.01 4.94
N PHE A 252 1.30 -16.79 6.01
CA PHE A 252 2.76 -16.89 6.00
C PHE A 252 3.27 -18.34 5.98
N SER A 253 2.39 -19.31 6.19
CA SER A 253 2.70 -20.74 5.98
C SER A 253 2.87 -21.10 4.49
N ASN A 254 2.60 -20.17 3.57
CA ASN A 254 2.88 -20.35 2.16
C ASN A 254 4.36 -20.73 1.96
N PRO A 255 4.69 -21.83 1.24
CA PRO A 255 6.05 -22.31 1.10
C PRO A 255 7.00 -21.32 0.41
N ASP A 256 6.45 -20.41 -0.36
CA ASP A 256 7.23 -19.42 -1.12
C ASP A 256 7.37 -18.08 -0.38
N HIS A 257 6.69 -17.90 0.78
CA HIS A 257 6.62 -16.62 1.50
C HIS A 257 8.00 -16.04 1.84
N VAL A 258 8.83 -16.82 2.49
CA VAL A 258 10.18 -16.39 2.91
C VAL A 258 11.05 -16.06 1.70
N ALA A 259 11.02 -16.91 0.67
CA ALA A 259 11.83 -16.71 -0.54
C ALA A 259 11.45 -15.41 -1.25
N ILE A 260 10.15 -15.15 -1.44
CA ILE A 260 9.66 -13.94 -2.09
C ILE A 260 9.97 -12.69 -1.25
N ALA A 261 9.74 -12.70 0.07
CA ALA A 261 10.01 -11.56 0.92
C ALA A 261 11.52 -11.21 0.94
N ILE A 262 12.38 -12.21 1.14
CA ILE A 262 13.84 -12.02 1.14
C ILE A 262 14.32 -11.51 -0.22
N HIS A 263 13.83 -12.10 -1.34
CA HIS A 263 14.22 -11.65 -2.66
C HIS A 263 13.80 -10.20 -2.91
N ASN A 264 12.57 -9.81 -2.57
CA ASN A 264 12.08 -8.44 -2.75
C ASN A 264 13.00 -7.42 -2.07
N TYR A 265 13.31 -7.61 -0.79
CA TYR A 265 14.12 -6.65 -0.05
C TYR A 265 15.59 -6.66 -0.47
N ARG A 266 16.17 -7.83 -0.78
CA ARG A 266 17.54 -7.91 -1.33
C ARG A 266 17.63 -7.25 -2.69
N TRP A 267 16.68 -7.50 -3.58
CA TRP A 267 16.65 -6.87 -4.91
C TRP A 267 16.54 -5.35 -4.80
N ARG A 268 15.68 -4.84 -3.92
CA ARG A 268 15.55 -3.39 -3.67
C ARG A 268 16.86 -2.74 -3.22
N LEU A 269 17.67 -3.44 -2.45
CA LEU A 269 19.00 -2.99 -2.01
C LEU A 269 20.11 -3.25 -3.04
N GLY A 270 19.80 -3.84 -4.19
CA GLY A 270 20.80 -4.22 -5.19
C GLY A 270 21.67 -5.41 -4.77
N LEU A 271 21.19 -6.26 -3.87
CA LEU A 271 21.89 -7.42 -3.30
C LEU A 271 21.39 -8.75 -3.87
N ALA A 272 20.41 -8.74 -4.75
CA ALA A 272 19.92 -9.90 -5.47
C ALA A 272 19.60 -9.51 -6.92
N GLU A 273 19.93 -10.40 -7.84
CA GLU A 273 19.60 -10.23 -9.25
C GLU A 273 18.11 -10.49 -9.48
N GLY A 274 17.52 -9.73 -10.43
CA GLY A 274 16.21 -10.02 -10.97
C GLY A 274 16.28 -10.95 -12.18
N GLU A 275 15.17 -11.15 -12.87
CA GLU A 275 15.14 -11.83 -14.16
C GLU A 275 15.27 -10.80 -15.29
N ASN A 276 16.27 -10.99 -16.15
CA ASN A 276 16.61 -10.05 -17.24
C ASN A 276 15.45 -9.75 -18.18
N LYS A 277 14.49 -10.66 -18.31
CA LYS A 277 13.28 -10.43 -19.13
C LYS A 277 12.39 -9.27 -18.64
N TYR A 278 12.61 -8.78 -17.41
CA TYR A 278 11.88 -7.64 -16.84
C TYR A 278 12.73 -6.36 -16.77
N ASP A 279 13.99 -6.38 -17.23
CA ASP A 279 14.92 -5.25 -17.13
C ASP A 279 14.37 -3.98 -17.79
N ASP A 280 13.69 -4.09 -18.92
CA ASP A 280 13.14 -2.92 -19.59
C ASP A 280 11.98 -2.29 -18.81
N LEU A 281 11.19 -3.09 -18.08
CA LEU A 281 10.16 -2.59 -17.19
C LEU A 281 10.79 -1.88 -15.99
N GLU A 282 11.81 -2.50 -15.37
CA GLU A 282 12.50 -1.91 -14.22
C GLU A 282 13.26 -0.64 -14.59
N LYS A 283 13.89 -0.57 -15.77
CA LYS A 283 14.52 0.67 -16.29
C LYS A 283 13.49 1.79 -16.44
N ARG A 284 12.33 1.50 -17.02
CA ARG A 284 11.25 2.47 -17.15
C ARG A 284 10.76 2.97 -15.79
N LEU A 285 10.64 2.08 -14.80
CA LEU A 285 10.23 2.44 -13.44
C LEU A 285 11.31 3.26 -12.71
N ALA A 286 12.59 2.97 -12.96
CA ALA A 286 13.73 3.70 -12.37
C ALA A 286 13.79 5.18 -12.76
N GLU A 287 13.17 5.57 -13.88
CA GLU A 287 13.00 6.98 -14.29
C GLU A 287 11.99 7.74 -13.42
N SER A 288 11.36 7.06 -12.46
CA SER A 288 10.32 7.63 -11.59
C SER A 288 9.20 8.34 -12.37
N PRO A 289 8.53 7.64 -13.30
CA PRO A 289 7.57 8.25 -14.22
C PRO A 289 6.34 8.83 -13.51
N VAL A 290 5.70 9.79 -14.16
CA VAL A 290 4.51 10.46 -13.64
C VAL A 290 3.28 9.57 -13.88
N ILE A 291 2.42 9.44 -12.86
CA ILE A 291 1.12 8.79 -12.94
C ILE A 291 0.11 9.80 -13.47
N THR A 292 -0.54 9.46 -14.59
CA THR A 292 -1.50 10.35 -15.28
C THR A 292 -2.96 10.07 -14.93
N LEU A 293 -3.22 8.97 -14.22
CA LEU A 293 -4.55 8.53 -13.85
C LEU A 293 -5.12 9.31 -12.65
N PRO A 294 -6.45 9.37 -12.49
CA PRO A 294 -7.07 9.83 -11.28
C PRO A 294 -6.53 9.08 -10.06
N THR A 295 -6.10 9.81 -9.03
CA THR A 295 -5.43 9.23 -7.88
C THR A 295 -5.84 9.88 -6.57
N ILE A 296 -6.12 9.06 -5.56
CA ILE A 296 -6.18 9.50 -4.16
C ILE A 296 -5.06 8.80 -3.39
N THR A 297 -4.21 9.59 -2.74
CA THR A 297 -3.24 9.05 -1.78
C THR A 297 -3.76 9.20 -0.35
N LEU A 298 -3.55 8.17 0.45
CA LEU A 298 -3.93 8.13 1.87
C LEU A 298 -2.67 7.98 2.73
N ASP A 299 -2.68 8.56 3.91
CA ASP A 299 -1.69 8.29 4.95
C ASP A 299 -2.35 8.30 6.33
N GLY A 300 -1.80 7.54 7.27
CA GLY A 300 -2.25 7.51 8.67
C GLY A 300 -1.40 8.44 9.53
N ASP A 301 -2.02 9.14 10.48
CA ASP A 301 -1.34 10.08 11.38
C ASP A 301 -0.42 9.42 12.42
N ALA A 302 -0.48 8.09 12.54
CA ALA A 302 0.34 7.28 13.43
C ALA A 302 1.11 6.16 12.70
N ASN A 303 1.35 6.32 11.39
CA ASN A 303 2.12 5.35 10.61
C ASN A 303 3.58 5.30 11.11
N GLY A 304 3.99 4.14 11.64
CA GLY A 304 5.35 3.91 12.14
C GLY A 304 6.36 3.60 11.04
N ALA A 305 5.90 3.29 9.82
CA ALA A 305 6.75 3.19 8.64
C ALA A 305 6.82 4.59 7.98
N PRO A 306 7.96 5.30 8.03
CA PRO A 306 8.03 6.68 7.57
C PRO A 306 7.85 6.78 6.06
N HIS A 307 6.92 7.64 5.62
CA HIS A 307 6.72 8.01 4.23
C HIS A 307 6.98 9.51 4.03
N ALA A 308 7.31 9.89 2.81
CA ALA A 308 7.43 11.29 2.46
C ALA A 308 6.06 11.98 2.55
N PRO A 309 5.98 13.25 3.00
CA PRO A 309 4.71 13.98 3.01
C PRO A 309 4.20 14.20 1.58
N ALA A 310 2.88 14.32 1.41
CA ALA A 310 2.23 14.45 0.11
C ALA A 310 2.83 15.56 -0.78
N ALA A 311 3.28 16.66 -0.20
CA ALA A 311 3.95 17.74 -0.91
C ALA A 311 5.24 17.31 -1.63
N ALA A 312 5.95 16.32 -1.10
CA ALA A 312 7.23 15.85 -1.66
C ALA A 312 7.04 15.04 -2.95
N TYR A 313 5.90 14.40 -3.13
CA TYR A 313 5.61 13.56 -4.31
C TYR A 313 4.41 14.05 -5.14
N ARG A 314 3.83 15.22 -4.82
CA ARG A 314 2.67 15.76 -5.54
C ARG A 314 2.89 15.86 -7.05
N ASN A 315 4.10 16.20 -7.48
CA ASN A 315 4.50 16.33 -8.89
C ASN A 315 4.58 14.99 -9.63
N LYS A 316 4.47 13.87 -8.93
CA LYS A 316 4.40 12.53 -9.52
C LYS A 316 2.99 12.15 -10.00
N PHE A 317 2.00 13.01 -9.78
CA PHE A 317 0.62 12.80 -10.20
C PHE A 317 0.15 13.98 -11.03
N SER A 318 -0.09 13.76 -12.34
CA SER A 318 -0.58 14.81 -13.27
C SER A 318 -2.08 14.72 -13.57
N GLY A 319 -2.71 13.59 -13.23
CA GLY A 319 -4.17 13.43 -13.29
C GLY A 319 -4.88 14.18 -12.18
N LYS A 320 -6.21 14.02 -12.10
CA LYS A 320 -6.98 14.51 -10.95
C LYS A 320 -6.45 13.83 -9.67
N TYR A 321 -6.09 14.63 -8.68
CA TYR A 321 -5.35 14.14 -7.51
C TYR A 321 -5.87 14.76 -6.22
N ASP A 322 -6.01 13.92 -5.21
CA ASP A 322 -6.29 14.32 -3.82
C ASP A 322 -5.34 13.58 -2.86
N ALA A 323 -5.00 14.22 -1.75
CA ALA A 323 -4.18 13.63 -0.69
C ALA A 323 -4.89 13.78 0.65
N ARG A 324 -5.06 12.66 1.37
CA ARG A 324 -5.81 12.62 2.62
C ARG A 324 -4.97 12.06 3.75
N LEU A 325 -4.88 12.81 4.84
CA LEU A 325 -4.36 12.32 6.11
C LEU A 325 -5.52 11.79 6.95
N ILE A 326 -5.49 10.52 7.29
CA ILE A 326 -6.48 9.87 8.14
C ILE A 326 -6.00 9.96 9.59
N THR A 327 -6.77 10.67 10.40
CA THR A 327 -6.42 10.96 11.79
C THR A 327 -7.13 10.04 12.77
N GLY A 328 -6.68 10.02 14.01
CA GLY A 328 -7.25 9.18 15.07
C GLY A 328 -6.35 8.06 15.52
N GLY A 329 -5.06 8.14 15.18
CA GLY A 329 -4.07 7.12 15.55
C GLY A 329 -3.95 5.99 14.55
N VAL A 330 -4.31 6.25 13.28
CA VAL A 330 -4.26 5.27 12.20
C VAL A 330 -2.81 5.02 11.78
N GLY A 331 -2.42 3.76 11.76
CA GLY A 331 -1.07 3.31 11.44
C GLY A 331 -0.91 2.87 9.99
N HIS A 332 -0.05 1.88 9.80
CA HIS A 332 0.38 1.41 8.49
C HIS A 332 -0.66 0.56 7.75
N ASN A 333 -1.39 -0.30 8.48
CA ASN A 333 -2.46 -1.12 7.90
C ASN A 333 -3.77 -0.33 7.81
N LEU A 334 -3.70 0.84 7.16
CA LEU A 334 -4.80 1.78 7.05
C LEU A 334 -6.12 1.16 6.58
N PRO A 335 -6.16 0.22 5.60
CA PRO A 335 -7.42 -0.40 5.19
C PRO A 335 -8.12 -1.17 6.33
N GLN A 336 -7.37 -1.79 7.23
CA GLN A 336 -7.93 -2.54 8.36
C GLN A 336 -8.19 -1.64 9.58
N GLU A 337 -7.38 -0.60 9.76
CA GLU A 337 -7.51 0.35 10.88
C GLU A 337 -8.60 1.39 10.64
N ALA A 338 -8.80 1.80 9.37
CA ALA A 338 -9.77 2.81 8.95
C ALA A 338 -10.53 2.39 7.68
N PRO A 339 -11.27 1.26 7.70
CA PRO A 339 -11.86 0.66 6.50
C PRO A 339 -12.84 1.59 5.78
N GLN A 340 -13.60 2.39 6.52
CA GLN A 340 -14.53 3.36 5.94
C GLN A 340 -13.80 4.44 5.13
N ALA A 341 -12.68 4.96 5.66
CA ALA A 341 -11.91 6.00 4.97
C ALA A 341 -11.30 5.46 3.67
N PHE A 342 -10.80 4.21 3.69
CA PHE A 342 -10.27 3.57 2.50
C PHE A 342 -11.37 3.30 1.46
N ALA A 343 -12.51 2.73 1.87
CA ALA A 343 -13.64 2.47 0.98
C ALA A 343 -14.18 3.77 0.34
N GLN A 344 -14.31 4.85 1.14
CA GLN A 344 -14.74 6.13 0.64
C GLN A 344 -13.76 6.70 -0.40
N ALA A 345 -12.44 6.54 -0.19
CA ALA A 345 -11.45 6.99 -1.16
C ALA A 345 -11.57 6.23 -2.50
N VAL A 346 -11.89 4.93 -2.47
CA VAL A 346 -12.15 4.14 -3.69
C VAL A 346 -13.37 4.67 -4.45
N ILE A 347 -14.47 4.96 -3.75
CA ILE A 347 -15.68 5.50 -4.36
C ILE A 347 -15.42 6.90 -4.94
N ASP A 348 -14.75 7.76 -4.17
CA ASP A 348 -14.48 9.14 -4.59
C ASP A 348 -13.58 9.19 -5.82
N VAL A 349 -12.51 8.36 -5.86
CA VAL A 349 -11.58 8.35 -7.01
C VAL A 349 -12.23 7.77 -8.26
N ASP A 350 -13.19 6.86 -8.11
CA ASP A 350 -13.96 6.30 -9.23
C ASP A 350 -14.85 7.36 -9.89
N GLY A 351 -15.25 8.36 -9.13
CA GLY A 351 -16.04 9.53 -9.59
C GLY A 351 -15.19 10.68 -10.13
N PHE A 352 -13.85 10.58 -10.14
CA PHE A 352 -12.98 11.62 -10.67
C PHE A 352 -13.05 11.65 -12.20
#